data_6a210365249659a0bafe74d926efd3f9
#
_entry.id   6a210365249659a0bafe74d926efd3f9
#
_cell.length_a   1.000
_cell.length_b   1.000
_cell.length_c   1.000
_cell.angle_alpha   90.00
_cell.angle_beta   90.00
_cell.angle_gamma   90.00
#
_symmetry.space_group_name_H-M   'P 1'
#
loop_
_entity.id
_entity.type
_entity.pdbx_description
1 polymer ?
#
loop_
_entity_poly.entity_id
_entity_poly.type
_entity_poly.pdbx_seq_one_letter_code
_entity_poly.pdbx_strand_id
1 'polypeptide(L)'
;MSKNRDDFDPKVVDTLSRRASFICSNPDCRALAIAPSNEDTSKAIYIGVAAHITAAAEGGPRYDPNLTPDQRASIENGIFLCSSCSVMIDKNGGIDFPTNLLHQWKRNHEQWVREHLNKSVESQITIVDGEHKAKGIGNVTGLEIKKSAIIKPGTKVSAEGIGNVTGTKIG
;
A
#
# COMPACT_ATOMS: atom_id res chain seq x y z
N MET A 1 -2.93 0.55 37.46
CA MET A 1 -3.81 -0.55 37.01
C MET A 1 -3.76 -0.59 35.48
N SER A 2 -3.18 -1.64 34.90
CA SER A 2 -3.18 -1.87 33.45
C SER A 2 -4.65 -1.99 33.03
N LYS A 3 -5.14 -1.06 32.19
CA LYS A 3 -6.44 -1.24 31.52
C LYS A 3 -6.36 -2.57 30.78
N ASN A 4 -7.30 -3.45 31.03
CA ASN A 4 -7.41 -4.74 30.36
C ASN A 4 -7.56 -4.42 28.86
N ARG A 5 -6.53 -4.70 28.09
CA ARG A 5 -6.46 -4.44 26.67
C ARG A 5 -6.37 -5.78 25.95
N ASP A 6 -7.28 -6.03 25.01
CA ASP A 6 -7.34 -7.27 24.25
C ASP A 6 -6.34 -7.21 23.08
N ASP A 7 -5.03 -7.24 23.40
CA ASP A 7 -3.95 -7.17 22.43
C ASP A 7 -3.83 -8.48 21.63
N PHE A 8 -3.30 -8.38 20.41
CA PHE A 8 -3.03 -9.55 19.59
C PHE A 8 -1.92 -10.42 20.19
N ASP A 9 -2.12 -11.72 20.14
CA ASP A 9 -1.04 -12.68 20.36
C ASP A 9 0.08 -12.49 19.32
N PRO A 10 1.36 -12.65 19.67
CA PRO A 10 2.48 -12.53 18.72
C PRO A 10 2.31 -13.36 17.45
N LYS A 11 1.67 -14.53 17.54
CA LYS A 11 1.38 -15.37 16.37
C LYS A 11 0.37 -14.72 15.45
N VAL A 12 -0.62 -14.00 15.96
CA VAL A 12 -1.60 -13.24 15.17
C VAL A 12 -0.89 -12.09 14.46
N VAL A 13 -0.01 -11.36 15.14
CA VAL A 13 0.81 -10.29 14.57
C VAL A 13 1.68 -10.80 13.42
N ASP A 14 2.39 -11.91 13.63
CA ASP A 14 3.22 -12.53 12.58
C ASP A 14 2.37 -12.97 11.38
N THR A 15 1.23 -13.60 11.64
CA THR A 15 0.33 -14.06 10.58
C THR A 15 -0.23 -12.88 9.77
N LEU A 16 -0.68 -11.80 10.41
CA LEU A 16 -1.14 -10.58 9.72
C LEU A 16 -0.05 -9.98 8.83
N SER A 17 1.17 -9.90 9.33
CA SER A 17 2.33 -9.37 8.58
C SER A 17 2.60 -10.19 7.33
N ARG A 18 2.63 -11.52 7.46
CA ARG A 18 2.87 -12.46 6.35
C ARG A 18 1.74 -12.44 5.33
N ARG A 19 0.48 -12.43 5.78
CA ARG A 19 -0.70 -12.33 4.89
C ARG A 19 -0.70 -11.05 4.07
N ALA A 20 -0.14 -9.98 4.62
CA ALA A 20 0.04 -8.72 3.92
C ALA A 20 1.35 -8.63 3.10
N SER A 21 2.18 -9.69 3.07
CA SER A 21 3.52 -9.67 2.46
C SER A 21 4.38 -8.51 2.97
N PHE A 22 4.20 -8.10 4.23
CA PHE A 22 4.87 -6.95 4.85
C PHE A 22 4.63 -5.61 4.12
N ILE A 23 3.55 -5.49 3.35
CA ILE A 23 3.13 -4.28 2.62
C ILE A 23 1.92 -3.67 3.31
N CYS A 24 1.90 -2.34 3.45
CA CYS A 24 0.78 -1.60 4.03
C CYS A 24 -0.53 -1.88 3.27
N SER A 25 -1.58 -2.27 4.00
CA SER A 25 -2.88 -2.60 3.41
C SER A 25 -3.71 -1.39 2.97
N ASN A 26 -3.28 -0.16 3.30
CA ASN A 26 -3.90 1.05 2.77
C ASN A 26 -3.67 1.11 1.25
N PRO A 27 -4.73 1.16 0.41
CA PRO A 27 -4.62 1.14 -1.04
C PRO A 27 -3.83 2.32 -1.61
N ASP A 28 -3.88 3.48 -0.94
CA ASP A 28 -3.19 4.70 -1.37
C ASP A 28 -1.73 4.78 -0.89
N CYS A 29 -1.30 3.85 -0.02
CA CYS A 29 0.04 3.81 0.54
C CYS A 29 0.91 2.70 -0.08
N ARG A 30 0.54 1.44 0.11
CA ARG A 30 1.26 0.25 -0.38
C ARG A 30 2.75 0.22 -0.06
N ALA A 31 3.19 0.93 0.98
CA ALA A 31 4.60 0.98 1.36
C ALA A 31 5.08 -0.37 1.92
N LEU A 32 6.31 -0.75 1.58
CA LEU A 32 7.01 -1.82 2.28
C LEU A 32 7.23 -1.43 3.74
N ALA A 33 6.94 -2.34 4.66
CA ALA A 33 7.08 -2.10 6.10
C ALA A 33 8.23 -2.90 6.72
N ILE A 34 9.07 -3.49 5.90
CA ILE A 34 10.28 -4.23 6.30
C ILE A 34 11.40 -4.00 5.29
N ALA A 35 12.63 -3.91 5.77
CA ALA A 35 13.83 -3.85 4.95
C ALA A 35 15.00 -4.53 5.68
N PRO A 36 16.04 -5.02 4.97
CA PRO A 36 17.24 -5.51 5.62
C PRO A 36 17.96 -4.37 6.35
N SER A 37 18.61 -4.68 7.47
CA SER A 37 19.54 -3.75 8.10
C SER A 37 20.85 -3.69 7.28
N ASN A 38 21.38 -2.50 7.08
CA ASN A 38 22.67 -2.33 6.36
C ASN A 38 23.88 -2.67 7.24
N GLU A 39 23.75 -2.54 8.56
CA GLU A 39 24.87 -2.70 9.50
C GLU A 39 24.93 -4.08 10.16
N ASP A 40 23.77 -4.75 10.29
CA ASP A 40 23.68 -6.07 10.91
C ASP A 40 22.87 -7.01 10.03
N THR A 41 23.55 -7.91 9.35
CA THR A 41 22.96 -8.88 8.41
C THR A 41 22.01 -9.88 9.08
N SER A 42 22.02 -9.98 10.41
CA SER A 42 21.08 -10.82 11.18
C SER A 42 19.77 -10.11 11.51
N LYS A 43 19.63 -8.81 11.18
CA LYS A 43 18.49 -7.96 11.55
C LYS A 43 17.77 -7.37 10.34
N ALA A 44 16.54 -7.01 10.59
CA ALA A 44 15.71 -6.23 9.67
C ALA A 44 15.20 -4.94 10.35
N ILE A 45 15.03 -3.89 9.57
CA ILE A 45 14.28 -2.69 9.95
C ILE A 45 12.82 -3.01 9.73
N TYR A 46 12.01 -2.93 10.79
CA TYR A 46 10.59 -3.26 10.75
C TYR A 46 9.76 -2.11 11.28
N ILE A 47 8.88 -1.56 10.45
CA ILE A 47 7.99 -0.44 10.75
C ILE A 47 6.51 -0.81 10.56
N GLY A 48 6.23 -2.11 10.45
CA GLY A 48 4.87 -2.63 10.32
C GLY A 48 4.13 -2.67 11.65
N VAL A 49 2.84 -2.47 11.60
CA VAL A 49 1.94 -2.49 12.75
C VAL A 49 0.74 -3.39 12.42
N ALA A 50 0.47 -4.38 13.29
CA ALA A 50 -0.81 -5.05 13.33
C ALA A 50 -1.79 -4.14 14.08
N ALA A 51 -2.58 -3.37 13.36
CA ALA A 51 -3.52 -2.40 13.92
C ALA A 51 -4.89 -3.05 14.15
N HIS A 52 -5.55 -2.68 15.24
CA HIS A 52 -6.93 -3.09 15.51
C HIS A 52 -7.90 -2.32 14.60
N ILE A 53 -8.81 -3.02 13.94
CA ILE A 53 -9.92 -2.42 13.18
C ILE A 53 -10.93 -1.84 14.16
N THR A 54 -11.35 -2.63 15.13
CA THR A 54 -12.16 -2.22 16.29
C THR A 54 -11.27 -2.23 17.52
N ALA A 55 -11.23 -1.15 18.28
CA ALA A 55 -10.27 -0.96 19.37
C ALA A 55 -10.21 -2.14 20.36
N ALA A 56 -9.02 -2.42 20.85
CA ALA A 56 -8.74 -3.46 21.83
C ALA A 56 -9.27 -3.14 23.25
N ALA A 57 -9.68 -1.89 23.51
CA ALA A 57 -10.17 -1.46 24.82
C ALA A 57 -11.22 -0.35 24.66
N GLU A 58 -12.06 -0.25 25.68
CA GLU A 58 -13.07 0.82 25.80
C GLU A 58 -12.43 2.22 25.72
N GLY A 59 -13.11 3.12 25.03
CA GLY A 59 -12.64 4.48 24.77
C GLY A 59 -11.62 4.59 23.61
N GLY A 60 -11.20 3.49 23.01
CA GLY A 60 -10.39 3.51 21.79
C GLY A 60 -11.21 3.74 20.52
N PRO A 61 -10.54 4.07 19.40
CA PRO A 61 -11.20 4.30 18.12
C PRO A 61 -12.06 3.13 17.68
N ARG A 62 -13.30 3.38 17.23
CA ARG A 62 -14.22 2.36 16.71
C ARG A 62 -14.51 1.21 17.68
N TYR A 63 -14.43 1.45 19.00
CA TYR A 63 -14.73 0.40 19.98
C TYR A 63 -16.15 -0.13 19.84
N ASP A 64 -16.31 -1.45 19.86
CA ASP A 64 -17.63 -2.12 19.86
C ASP A 64 -17.77 -2.97 21.13
N PRO A 65 -18.69 -2.60 22.03
CA PRO A 65 -18.94 -3.35 23.28
C PRO A 65 -19.57 -4.74 23.06
N ASN A 66 -20.12 -5.00 21.86
CA ASN A 66 -20.73 -6.30 21.54
C ASN A 66 -19.70 -7.37 21.17
N LEU A 67 -18.45 -6.98 20.83
CA LEU A 67 -17.39 -7.93 20.59
C LEU A 67 -16.86 -8.51 21.91
N THR A 68 -16.62 -9.81 21.92
CA THR A 68 -15.91 -10.47 23.02
C THR A 68 -14.42 -10.12 23.00
N PRO A 69 -13.67 -10.29 24.12
CA PRO A 69 -12.23 -10.16 24.15
C PRO A 69 -11.51 -10.99 23.08
N ASP A 70 -11.93 -12.24 22.88
CA ASP A 70 -11.36 -13.13 21.87
C ASP A 70 -11.60 -12.62 20.44
N GLN A 71 -12.77 -12.05 20.18
CA GLN A 71 -13.07 -11.43 18.89
C GLN A 71 -12.23 -10.18 18.65
N ARG A 72 -12.01 -9.35 19.69
CA ARG A 72 -11.14 -8.17 19.58
C ARG A 72 -9.68 -8.53 19.34
N ALA A 73 -9.19 -9.62 19.97
CA ALA A 73 -7.84 -10.14 19.77
C ALA A 73 -7.67 -11.06 18.56
N SER A 74 -8.74 -11.29 17.79
CA SER A 74 -8.70 -12.20 16.65
C SER A 74 -8.06 -11.57 15.41
N ILE A 75 -7.56 -12.42 14.51
CA ILE A 75 -6.96 -12.02 13.24
C ILE A 75 -7.97 -11.27 12.34
N GLU A 76 -9.26 -11.55 12.46
CA GLU A 76 -10.32 -10.89 11.72
C GLU A 76 -10.40 -9.41 12.06
N ASN A 77 -10.15 -9.06 13.32
CA ASN A 77 -10.13 -7.67 13.80
C ASN A 77 -8.79 -6.97 13.59
N GLY A 78 -7.81 -7.60 12.96
CA GLY A 78 -6.50 -7.02 12.68
C GLY A 78 -6.33 -6.63 11.22
N ILE A 79 -5.61 -5.53 10.98
CA ILE A 79 -5.14 -5.09 9.67
C ILE A 79 -3.66 -4.74 9.74
N PHE A 80 -2.87 -5.11 8.73
CA PHE A 80 -1.45 -4.77 8.69
C PHE A 80 -1.23 -3.44 7.97
N LEU A 81 -0.56 -2.51 8.63
CA LEU A 81 -0.29 -1.16 8.12
C LEU A 81 1.16 -0.77 8.39
N CYS A 82 1.69 0.22 7.68
CA CYS A 82 2.91 0.92 8.11
C CYS A 82 2.61 1.83 9.30
N SER A 83 3.65 2.27 10.02
CA SER A 83 3.53 3.11 11.22
C SER A 83 2.70 4.37 10.97
N SER A 84 2.92 5.06 9.85
CA SER A 84 2.18 6.29 9.52
C SER A 84 0.69 6.04 9.32
N CYS A 85 0.32 4.99 8.56
CA CYS A 85 -1.08 4.64 8.32
C CYS A 85 -1.76 4.13 9.59
N SER A 86 -1.05 3.38 10.46
CA SER A 86 -1.62 2.90 11.72
C SER A 86 -1.99 4.05 12.65
N VAL A 87 -1.17 5.11 12.69
CA VAL A 87 -1.49 6.34 13.44
C VAL A 87 -2.62 7.12 12.78
N MET A 88 -2.61 7.21 11.44
CA MET A 88 -3.59 7.97 10.67
C MET A 88 -5.02 7.46 10.89
N ILE A 89 -5.24 6.14 10.84
CA ILE A 89 -6.58 5.56 10.95
C ILE A 89 -7.25 5.81 12.30
N ASP A 90 -6.48 6.13 13.34
CA ASP A 90 -6.96 6.37 14.70
C ASP A 90 -7.18 7.86 15.01
N LYS A 91 -6.80 8.75 14.09
CA LYS A 91 -7.05 10.19 14.28
C LYS A 91 -8.55 10.48 14.29
N ASN A 92 -8.93 11.55 14.99
CA ASN A 92 -10.32 11.97 15.15
C ASN A 92 -11.26 10.85 15.67
N GLY A 93 -10.73 9.95 16.52
CA GLY A 93 -11.49 8.81 17.01
C GLY A 93 -11.81 7.75 15.94
N GLY A 94 -11.14 7.81 14.79
CA GLY A 94 -11.33 6.87 13.68
C GLY A 94 -12.57 7.13 12.82
N ILE A 95 -13.20 8.29 12.93
CA ILE A 95 -14.43 8.63 12.17
C ILE A 95 -14.19 8.60 10.67
N ASP A 96 -13.02 9.08 10.22
CA ASP A 96 -12.65 9.12 8.80
C ASP A 96 -12.34 7.71 8.23
N PHE A 97 -12.11 6.74 9.11
CA PHE A 97 -11.74 5.36 8.77
C PHE A 97 -12.67 4.35 9.49
N PRO A 98 -13.95 4.24 9.10
CA PRO A 98 -14.90 3.34 9.74
C PRO A 98 -14.50 1.86 9.53
N THR A 99 -14.99 0.98 10.41
CA THR A 99 -14.64 -0.45 10.44
C THR A 99 -14.85 -1.17 9.10
N ASN A 100 -15.94 -0.88 8.41
CA ASN A 100 -16.24 -1.46 7.09
C ASN A 100 -15.19 -1.11 6.04
N LEU A 101 -14.67 0.12 6.04
CA LEU A 101 -13.59 0.56 5.15
C LEU A 101 -12.29 -0.19 5.45
N LEU A 102 -11.92 -0.32 6.72
CA LEU A 102 -10.70 -1.02 7.11
C LEU A 102 -10.77 -2.53 6.79
N HIS A 103 -11.94 -3.15 7.01
CA HIS A 103 -12.17 -4.53 6.56
C HIS A 103 -12.09 -4.67 5.03
N GLN A 104 -12.57 -3.68 4.29
CA GLN A 104 -12.44 -3.66 2.82
C GLN A 104 -10.97 -3.55 2.40
N TRP A 105 -10.19 -2.64 3.01
CA TRP A 105 -8.75 -2.53 2.75
C TRP A 105 -8.04 -3.86 2.98
N LYS A 106 -8.28 -4.51 4.13
CA LYS A 106 -7.71 -5.82 4.45
C LYS A 106 -8.04 -6.84 3.37
N ARG A 107 -9.33 -7.03 3.06
CA ARG A 107 -9.76 -8.03 2.06
C ARG A 107 -9.14 -7.77 0.69
N ASN A 108 -9.20 -6.54 0.21
CA ASN A 108 -8.67 -6.16 -1.10
C ASN A 108 -7.16 -6.36 -1.16
N HIS A 109 -6.45 -6.02 -0.08
CA HIS A 109 -5.01 -6.21 -0.03
C HIS A 109 -4.61 -7.69 0.01
N GLU A 110 -5.24 -8.50 0.86
CA GLU A 110 -4.97 -9.93 0.93
C GLU A 110 -5.34 -10.66 -0.37
N GLN A 111 -6.38 -10.20 -1.06
CA GLN A 111 -6.74 -10.71 -2.39
C GLN A 111 -5.65 -10.34 -3.41
N TRP A 112 -5.19 -9.09 -3.42
CA TRP A 112 -4.10 -8.65 -4.29
C TRP A 112 -2.82 -9.48 -4.04
N VAL A 113 -2.43 -9.71 -2.77
CA VAL A 113 -1.28 -10.57 -2.43
C VAL A 113 -1.46 -11.99 -2.98
N ARG A 114 -2.65 -12.58 -2.83
CA ARG A 114 -2.95 -13.92 -3.34
C ARG A 114 -2.82 -13.99 -4.87
N GLU A 115 -3.31 -12.99 -5.57
CA GLU A 115 -3.26 -12.91 -7.04
C GLU A 115 -1.84 -12.72 -7.58
N HIS A 116 -0.94 -12.14 -6.74
CA HIS A 116 0.46 -11.91 -7.10
C HIS A 116 1.41 -12.98 -6.53
N LEU A 117 0.90 -14.01 -5.87
CA LEU A 117 1.73 -15.10 -5.37
C LEU A 117 2.46 -15.79 -6.54
N ASN A 118 3.78 -15.93 -6.38
CA ASN A 118 4.68 -16.50 -7.40
C ASN A 118 4.65 -15.79 -8.76
N LYS A 119 4.27 -14.51 -8.76
CA LYS A 119 4.38 -13.63 -9.92
C LYS A 119 5.40 -12.55 -9.65
N SER A 120 6.11 -12.13 -10.69
CA SER A 120 6.96 -10.95 -10.62
C SER A 120 6.10 -9.74 -10.25
N VAL A 121 6.45 -9.06 -9.16
CA VAL A 121 5.93 -7.72 -8.91
C VAL A 121 6.69 -6.83 -9.87
N GLU A 122 6.14 -6.64 -11.08
CA GLU A 122 6.73 -5.75 -12.07
C GLU A 122 6.89 -4.38 -11.42
N SER A 123 8.09 -3.85 -11.47
CA SER A 123 8.31 -2.45 -11.13
C SER A 123 7.36 -1.63 -12.02
N GLN A 124 6.46 -0.86 -11.42
CA GLN A 124 5.56 0.02 -12.17
C GLN A 124 6.32 1.19 -12.82
N ILE A 125 7.64 1.09 -12.86
CA ILE A 125 8.54 2.08 -13.40
C ILE A 125 8.92 1.64 -14.81
N THR A 126 8.44 2.37 -15.80
CA THR A 126 8.89 2.25 -17.19
C THR A 126 10.17 3.09 -17.35
N ILE A 127 11.26 2.46 -17.74
CA ILE A 127 12.49 3.18 -18.10
C ILE A 127 12.38 3.56 -19.57
N VAL A 128 12.40 4.85 -19.85
CA VAL A 128 12.38 5.40 -21.22
C VAL A 128 13.79 5.87 -21.57
N ASP A 129 14.33 5.34 -22.66
CA ASP A 129 15.69 5.65 -23.13
C ASP A 129 15.67 5.74 -24.67
N GLY A 130 16.60 6.52 -25.25
CA GLY A 130 16.80 6.62 -26.68
C GLY A 130 15.95 7.70 -27.36
N GLU A 131 15.75 7.54 -28.67
CA GLU A 131 15.04 8.50 -29.52
C GLU A 131 13.66 7.97 -29.94
N HIS A 132 12.62 8.72 -29.63
CA HIS A 132 11.23 8.39 -29.96
C HIS A 132 10.67 9.42 -30.95
N LYS A 133 10.28 8.97 -32.14
CA LYS A 133 9.72 9.83 -33.20
C LYS A 133 8.35 9.35 -33.63
N ALA A 134 7.43 10.27 -33.81
CA ALA A 134 6.14 10.01 -34.45
C ALA A 134 5.86 11.03 -35.56
N LYS A 135 5.33 10.55 -36.68
CA LYS A 135 4.87 11.41 -37.81
C LYS A 135 3.50 10.96 -38.29
N GLY A 136 2.63 11.91 -38.61
CA GLY A 136 1.31 11.57 -39.13
C GLY A 136 0.40 12.77 -39.36
N ILE A 137 -0.85 12.46 -39.69
CA ILE A 137 -1.94 13.44 -39.88
C ILE A 137 -3.02 13.13 -38.83
N GLY A 138 -3.53 14.14 -38.15
CA GLY A 138 -4.51 13.98 -37.09
C GLY A 138 -3.86 14.10 -35.68
N ASN A 139 -4.21 13.20 -34.78
CA ASN A 139 -3.60 13.17 -33.44
C ASN A 139 -2.29 12.38 -33.48
N VAL A 140 -1.17 13.07 -33.28
CA VAL A 140 0.15 12.46 -33.31
C VAL A 140 0.80 12.61 -31.90
N THR A 141 1.14 11.50 -31.28
CA THR A 141 1.83 11.48 -29.95
C THR A 141 3.17 10.77 -30.11
N GLY A 142 4.26 11.43 -29.75
CA GLY A 142 5.61 10.86 -29.81
C GLY A 142 5.85 9.78 -28.77
N LEU A 143 5.32 9.97 -27.56
CA LEU A 143 5.40 9.02 -26.47
C LEU A 143 4.20 9.19 -25.52
N GLU A 144 3.50 8.11 -25.23
CA GLU A 144 2.47 8.07 -24.18
C GLU A 144 2.88 7.13 -23.07
N ILE A 145 2.91 7.64 -21.82
CA ILE A 145 3.25 6.88 -20.63
C ILE A 145 2.01 6.84 -19.72
N LYS A 146 1.47 5.65 -19.49
CA LYS A 146 0.26 5.43 -18.65
C LYS A 146 0.57 5.06 -17.21
N LYS A 147 1.85 5.00 -16.83
CA LYS A 147 2.36 4.66 -15.48
C LYS A 147 3.57 5.53 -15.17
N SER A 148 4.06 5.45 -13.93
CA SER A 148 5.30 6.12 -13.54
C SER A 148 6.48 5.68 -14.43
N ALA A 149 7.28 6.63 -14.90
CA ALA A 149 8.44 6.36 -15.74
C ALA A 149 9.66 7.15 -15.27
N ILE A 150 10.84 6.57 -15.48
CA ILE A 150 12.12 7.26 -15.40
C ILE A 150 12.58 7.53 -16.83
N ILE A 151 12.71 8.80 -17.17
CA ILE A 151 13.27 9.22 -18.45
C ILE A 151 14.77 9.43 -18.24
N LYS A 152 15.59 8.64 -18.95
CA LYS A 152 17.03 8.78 -18.86
C LYS A 152 17.53 10.09 -19.47
N PRO A 153 18.60 10.68 -18.92
CA PRO A 153 19.25 11.84 -19.53
C PRO A 153 19.62 11.55 -20.98
N GLY A 154 19.31 12.51 -21.88
CA GLY A 154 19.58 12.35 -23.32
C GLY A 154 18.46 11.71 -24.12
N THR A 155 17.37 11.21 -23.49
CA THR A 155 16.17 10.75 -24.21
C THR A 155 15.55 11.89 -25.01
N LYS A 156 15.30 11.64 -26.31
CA LYS A 156 14.69 12.61 -27.22
C LYS A 156 13.30 12.13 -27.63
N VAL A 157 12.30 12.98 -27.50
CA VAL A 157 10.94 12.71 -27.95
C VAL A 157 10.52 13.80 -28.93
N SER A 158 10.12 13.41 -30.13
CA SER A 158 9.60 14.33 -31.12
C SER A 158 8.33 13.79 -31.76
N ALA A 159 7.42 14.70 -32.14
CA ALA A 159 6.24 14.39 -32.90
C ALA A 159 6.10 15.46 -33.99
N GLU A 160 5.85 15.03 -35.24
CA GLU A 160 5.64 15.91 -36.38
C GLU A 160 4.36 15.50 -37.12
N GLY A 161 3.52 16.46 -37.45
CA GLY A 161 2.30 16.16 -38.18
C GLY A 161 1.40 17.37 -38.38
N ILE A 162 0.27 17.12 -39.06
CA ILE A 162 -0.80 18.10 -39.26
C ILE A 162 -1.97 17.71 -38.36
N GLY A 163 -2.40 18.61 -37.48
CA GLY A 163 -3.44 18.36 -36.49
C GLY A 163 -2.92 18.54 -35.02
N ASN A 164 -3.44 17.76 -34.09
CA ASN A 164 -2.98 17.81 -32.70
C ASN A 164 -1.68 17.01 -32.55
N VAL A 165 -0.60 17.69 -32.22
CA VAL A 165 0.73 17.08 -32.08
C VAL A 165 1.22 17.21 -30.64
N THR A 166 1.58 16.08 -30.00
CA THR A 166 2.09 16.01 -28.63
C THR A 166 3.40 15.22 -28.61
N GLY A 167 4.48 15.83 -28.13
CA GLY A 167 5.77 15.16 -27.99
C GLY A 167 5.73 14.04 -26.93
N THR A 168 5.26 14.37 -25.73
CA THR A 168 5.14 13.40 -24.62
C THR A 168 3.81 13.60 -23.91
N LYS A 169 3.14 12.48 -23.56
CA LYS A 169 1.95 12.46 -22.72
C LYS A 169 2.19 11.51 -21.56
N ILE A 170 2.00 12.03 -20.33
CA ILE A 170 2.11 11.26 -19.07
C ILE A 170 0.72 11.29 -18.42
N GLY A 171 0.14 10.14 -18.16
CA GLY A 171 -1.19 9.97 -17.56
C GLY A 171 -1.18 9.06 -16.36
#